data_dedeeec3a7671e1644cfada0d45e5288
#
_entry.id   dedeeec3a7671e1644cfada0d45e5288
#
_cell.length_a   1.000
_cell.length_b   1.000
_cell.length_c   1.000
_cell.angle_alpha   90.00
_cell.angle_beta   90.00
_cell.angle_gamma   90.00
#
_symmetry.space_group_name_H-M   'P 1'
#
loop_
_entity.id
_entity.type
_entity.pdbx_description
1 polymer ?
#
loop_
_entity_poly.entity_id
_entity_poly.type
_entity_poly.pdbx_seq_one_letter_code
_entity_poly.pdbx_strand_id
1 'polypeptide(L)'
;MNFRLNSSTVLSFVAVMGLLTLASCNREGCTDPLATNYDDGADDDDGTCNYAVAAPDEYAFYDNEGNLTVSFDGQKQRQYMLAEMTTYMKSANTPGVAVDGSVLLSMYANDGYTWDDVENLEMTGSSKQLRSKTAGGDETIISMFEGFMTDLAAASATTVADVTDGGAGTTGVVLSTTNASKQYLQNGQGQEWTQLIEKGLMGACFYYNISSVYLAPGKMDVDNEAIVEGKFYTTMEHHFDEAYGYFTMATDFPTTGTDKFWAKYAFALEDSPLNSASKLSAAFRLGRAAIVADDMTVRDQQIEVIREELELVAGGTAIHYLNGAIENFGDDALRNHELSEAKAFIMALPYGANTSVDISASNAILSDLGDDFYNVTTGSITDARDAVAAALGISASVAEGL
;
A
#
# COMPACT_ATOMS: atom_id res chain seq x y z
N MET A 1 -25.98 3.11 -91.26
CA MET A 1 -27.22 2.73 -90.53
C MET A 1 -26.90 2.77 -89.06
N ASN A 2 -27.12 3.88 -88.44
CA ASN A 2 -28.00 4.23 -87.37
C ASN A 2 -28.13 3.16 -86.25
N PHE A 3 -27.70 3.38 -85.04
CA PHE A 3 -28.42 4.01 -83.89
C PHE A 3 -27.52 4.02 -82.69
N ARG A 4 -27.27 5.20 -82.20
CA ARG A 4 -27.55 5.80 -80.89
C ARG A 4 -27.24 5.05 -79.56
N LEU A 5 -26.33 5.68 -78.89
CA LEU A 5 -26.26 5.99 -77.45
C LEU A 5 -27.43 5.56 -76.52
N ASN A 6 -27.04 5.05 -75.36
CA ASN A 6 -27.54 5.64 -74.14
C ASN A 6 -26.57 5.50 -72.97
N SER A 7 -26.27 6.62 -72.46
CA SER A 7 -25.53 6.81 -71.16
C SER A 7 -26.41 6.42 -70.00
N SER A 8 -25.95 5.56 -69.10
CA SER A 8 -26.52 5.43 -67.77
C SER A 8 -25.46 5.78 -66.72
N THR A 9 -25.70 6.90 -66.14
CA THR A 9 -24.97 7.48 -65.01
C THR A 9 -25.04 6.55 -63.80
N VAL A 10 -23.91 6.04 -63.38
CA VAL A 10 -23.76 5.31 -62.11
C VAL A 10 -23.54 6.36 -61.01
N LEU A 11 -24.57 6.60 -60.21
CA LEU A 11 -24.48 7.38 -58.98
C LEU A 11 -23.74 6.53 -57.93
N SER A 12 -22.50 6.87 -57.67
CA SER A 12 -21.78 6.33 -56.53
C SER A 12 -22.27 6.99 -55.24
N PHE A 13 -23.05 6.25 -54.46
CA PHE A 13 -23.32 6.58 -53.09
C PHE A 13 -22.05 6.30 -52.25
N VAL A 14 -21.34 7.33 -51.90
CA VAL A 14 -20.33 7.28 -50.83
C VAL A 14 -21.06 7.36 -49.52
N ALA A 15 -21.29 6.23 -48.87
CA ALA A 15 -21.72 6.18 -47.48
C ALA A 15 -20.55 6.63 -46.63
N VAL A 16 -20.55 7.88 -46.20
CA VAL A 16 -19.72 8.37 -45.12
C VAL A 16 -20.28 7.78 -43.81
N MET A 17 -19.68 6.68 -43.39
CA MET A 17 -19.91 6.09 -42.09
C MET A 17 -19.17 6.98 -41.06
N GLY A 18 -19.89 7.99 -40.53
CA GLY A 18 -19.40 8.78 -39.40
C GLY A 18 -19.23 7.85 -38.21
N LEU A 19 -17.99 7.56 -37.83
CA LEU A 19 -17.68 7.08 -36.48
C LEU A 19 -18.09 8.20 -35.51
N LEU A 20 -19.25 8.04 -34.90
CA LEU A 20 -19.56 8.71 -33.63
C LEU A 20 -18.68 8.05 -32.58
N THR A 21 -17.50 8.60 -32.34
CA THR A 21 -16.81 8.41 -31.08
C THR A 21 -17.70 9.01 -30.01
N LEU A 22 -18.43 8.17 -29.29
CA LEU A 22 -18.97 8.53 -28.00
C LEU A 22 -17.77 8.76 -27.10
N ALA A 23 -17.24 9.98 -27.09
CA ALA A 23 -16.45 10.42 -25.96
C ALA A 23 -17.43 10.35 -24.78
N SER A 24 -17.31 9.34 -23.95
CA SER A 24 -17.83 9.40 -22.59
C SER A 24 -17.12 10.61 -21.96
N CYS A 25 -17.78 11.76 -21.95
CA CYS A 25 -17.36 12.81 -21.05
C CYS A 25 -17.75 12.30 -19.68
N ASN A 26 -16.81 11.74 -18.92
CA ASN A 26 -16.98 11.57 -17.50
C ASN A 26 -17.34 12.95 -16.94
N ARG A 27 -18.43 13.01 -16.22
CA ARG A 27 -18.87 14.23 -15.56
C ARG A 27 -18.22 14.27 -14.19
N GLU A 28 -17.34 15.23 -14.00
CA GLU A 28 -16.70 15.50 -12.71
C GLU A 28 -17.68 16.21 -11.76
N GLY A 29 -17.64 15.86 -10.48
CA GLY A 29 -18.46 16.46 -9.43
C GLY A 29 -18.35 15.66 -8.13
N CYS A 30 -19.02 16.13 -7.08
CA CYS A 30 -19.07 15.41 -5.82
C CYS A 30 -19.92 14.14 -5.94
N THR A 31 -19.31 12.97 -5.81
CA THR A 31 -19.98 11.67 -5.90
C THR A 31 -20.47 11.12 -4.55
N ASP A 32 -20.18 11.83 -3.43
CA ASP A 32 -20.58 11.39 -2.10
C ASP A 32 -22.03 11.81 -1.78
N PRO A 33 -22.97 10.85 -1.58
CA PRO A 33 -24.36 11.14 -1.26
C PRO A 33 -24.59 11.89 0.06
N LEU A 34 -23.61 11.93 0.96
CA LEU A 34 -23.69 12.67 2.23
C LEU A 34 -23.23 14.11 2.09
N ALA A 35 -22.56 14.45 1.01
CA ALA A 35 -22.17 15.83 0.76
C ALA A 35 -23.39 16.72 0.48
N THR A 36 -23.34 17.97 0.96
CA THR A 36 -24.40 18.95 0.74
C THR A 36 -24.51 19.40 -0.73
N ASN A 37 -23.45 19.17 -1.52
CA ASN A 37 -23.36 19.44 -2.96
C ASN A 37 -23.23 18.14 -3.80
N TYR A 38 -23.77 17.03 -3.31
CA TYR A 38 -23.82 15.77 -4.06
C TYR A 38 -24.43 15.98 -5.45
N ASP A 39 -23.79 15.44 -6.46
CA ASP A 39 -24.23 15.43 -7.84
C ASP A 39 -24.43 13.98 -8.31
N ASP A 40 -25.68 13.54 -8.37
CA ASP A 40 -26.08 12.18 -8.79
C ASP A 40 -25.76 11.86 -10.26
N GLY A 41 -25.31 12.85 -11.01
CA GLY A 41 -24.88 12.71 -12.40
C GLY A 41 -23.37 12.73 -12.59
N ALA A 42 -22.57 12.87 -11.51
CA ALA A 42 -21.13 12.78 -11.59
C ALA A 42 -20.69 11.32 -11.69
N ASP A 43 -19.77 11.07 -12.63
CA ASP A 43 -19.14 9.75 -12.83
C ASP A 43 -17.81 9.65 -12.07
N ASP A 44 -17.12 10.80 -11.88
CA ASP A 44 -15.84 10.90 -11.19
C ASP A 44 -15.90 11.98 -10.11
N ASP A 45 -15.32 11.69 -8.95
CA ASP A 45 -15.18 12.65 -7.85
C ASP A 45 -14.09 13.68 -8.17
N ASP A 46 -14.46 14.96 -8.16
CA ASP A 46 -13.56 16.09 -8.41
C ASP A 46 -12.94 16.66 -7.12
N GLY A 47 -13.17 16.04 -5.98
CA GLY A 47 -12.70 16.48 -4.67
C GLY A 47 -13.42 17.71 -4.12
N THR A 48 -14.55 18.13 -4.70
CA THR A 48 -15.30 19.33 -4.27
C THR A 48 -16.44 19.04 -3.29
N CYS A 49 -16.54 17.82 -2.76
CA CYS A 49 -17.58 17.45 -1.80
C CYS A 49 -17.60 18.38 -0.57
N ASN A 50 -18.76 18.95 -0.27
CA ASN A 50 -19.00 19.78 0.90
C ASN A 50 -19.87 19.03 1.92
N TYR A 51 -19.40 18.93 3.15
CA TYR A 51 -20.11 18.27 4.23
C TYR A 51 -20.63 19.27 5.27
N ALA A 52 -21.68 18.89 5.99
CA ALA A 52 -22.11 19.64 7.17
C ALA A 52 -21.01 19.64 8.26
N VAL A 53 -20.20 18.57 8.29
CA VAL A 53 -19.01 18.47 9.12
C VAL A 53 -17.82 19.04 8.35
N ALA A 54 -17.19 20.08 8.89
CA ALA A 54 -15.98 20.68 8.31
C ALA A 54 -14.72 19.97 8.82
N ALA A 55 -13.94 19.40 7.89
CA ALA A 55 -12.63 18.87 8.21
C ALA A 55 -11.56 19.99 8.21
N PRO A 56 -10.55 19.94 9.11
CA PRO A 56 -9.41 20.86 9.07
C PRO A 56 -8.49 20.55 7.88
N ASP A 57 -7.62 21.50 7.51
CA ASP A 57 -6.64 21.33 6.43
C ASP A 57 -5.53 20.31 6.78
N GLU A 58 -5.28 20.09 8.06
CA GLU A 58 -4.30 19.13 8.59
C GLU A 58 -4.99 18.17 9.56
N TYR A 59 -4.40 17.00 9.79
CA TYR A 59 -4.86 16.05 10.81
C TYR A 59 -4.47 16.53 12.21
N ALA A 60 -5.05 17.66 12.60
CA ALA A 60 -4.83 18.33 13.86
C ALA A 60 -6.17 18.81 14.43
N PHE A 61 -6.56 18.26 15.56
CA PHE A 61 -7.84 18.52 16.22
C PHE A 61 -7.57 19.05 17.62
N TYR A 62 -8.36 20.04 18.04
CA TYR A 62 -8.19 20.75 19.30
C TYR A 62 -9.50 20.80 20.07
N ASP A 63 -9.43 20.70 21.39
CA ASP A 63 -10.58 20.97 22.24
C ASP A 63 -10.88 22.48 22.33
N ASN A 64 -11.94 22.83 23.06
CA ASN A 64 -12.35 24.22 23.23
C ASN A 64 -11.35 25.08 24.03
N GLU A 65 -10.37 24.44 24.69
CA GLU A 65 -9.32 25.09 25.48
C GLU A 65 -8.02 25.23 24.67
N GLY A 66 -7.99 24.66 23.45
CA GLY A 66 -6.84 24.68 22.54
C GLY A 66 -5.83 23.56 22.78
N ASN A 67 -6.20 22.52 23.53
CA ASN A 67 -5.35 21.34 23.69
C ASN A 67 -5.47 20.42 22.48
N LEU A 68 -4.33 19.89 22.02
CA LEU A 68 -4.30 18.92 20.92
C LEU A 68 -4.95 17.60 21.40
N THR A 69 -5.97 17.13 20.66
CA THR A 69 -6.70 15.89 20.97
C THR A 69 -6.18 14.68 20.18
N VAL A 70 -5.21 14.86 19.27
CA VAL A 70 -4.64 13.78 18.45
C VAL A 70 -3.50 13.07 19.17
N SER A 71 -3.51 11.74 19.17
CA SER A 71 -2.48 10.93 19.83
C SER A 71 -2.27 9.58 19.17
N PHE A 72 -1.07 9.35 18.55
CA PHE A 72 -0.70 8.10 17.90
C PHE A 72 0.81 7.77 17.99
N ASP A 73 1.48 8.17 19.06
CA ASP A 73 2.93 7.95 19.22
C ASP A 73 3.32 6.48 19.22
N GLY A 74 2.44 5.60 19.73
CA GLY A 74 2.68 4.16 19.69
C GLY A 74 2.76 3.58 18.28
N GLN A 75 2.07 4.19 17.32
CA GLN A 75 2.10 3.82 15.90
C GLN A 75 3.36 4.39 15.23
N LYS A 76 3.72 5.63 15.53
CA LYS A 76 5.00 6.22 15.12
C LYS A 76 6.17 5.35 15.56
N GLN A 77 6.19 4.90 16.82
CA GLN A 77 7.23 4.00 17.33
C GLN A 77 7.34 2.73 16.48
N ARG A 78 6.23 2.09 16.11
CA ARG A 78 6.26 0.88 15.27
C ARG A 78 6.72 1.17 13.84
N GLN A 79 6.38 2.31 13.28
CA GLN A 79 6.90 2.71 11.97
C GLN A 79 8.43 2.92 12.02
N TYR A 80 8.95 3.55 13.06
CA TYR A 80 10.40 3.67 13.26
C TYR A 80 11.08 2.32 13.49
N MET A 81 10.48 1.43 14.29
CA MET A 81 10.97 0.06 14.47
C MET A 81 11.10 -0.68 13.13
N LEU A 82 10.08 -0.63 12.27
CA LEU A 82 10.16 -1.27 10.97
C LEU A 82 11.18 -0.60 10.06
N ALA A 83 11.32 0.72 10.10
CA ALA A 83 12.30 1.45 9.29
C ALA A 83 13.75 1.11 9.67
N GLU A 84 14.06 1.07 10.97
CA GLU A 84 15.38 0.69 11.46
C GLU A 84 15.71 -0.78 11.17
N MET A 85 14.72 -1.67 11.40
CA MET A 85 14.84 -3.08 11.04
C MET A 85 15.07 -3.28 9.54
N THR A 86 14.37 -2.53 8.69
CA THR A 86 14.57 -2.54 7.23
C THR A 86 15.98 -2.08 6.85
N THR A 87 16.49 -1.04 7.50
CA THR A 87 17.86 -0.55 7.28
C THR A 87 18.88 -1.63 7.66
N TYR A 88 18.68 -2.32 8.77
CA TYR A 88 19.53 -3.43 9.20
C TYR A 88 19.50 -4.60 8.20
N MET A 89 18.31 -5.02 7.75
CA MET A 89 18.15 -6.07 6.72
C MET A 89 18.84 -5.70 5.41
N LYS A 90 18.69 -4.46 4.94
CA LYS A 90 19.31 -3.97 3.69
C LYS A 90 20.83 -3.98 3.72
N SER A 91 21.46 -3.96 4.88
CA SER A 91 22.92 -4.10 4.97
C SER A 91 23.42 -5.42 4.39
N ALA A 92 22.61 -6.49 4.43
CA ALA A 92 22.90 -7.79 3.84
C ALA A 92 23.00 -7.78 2.30
N ASN A 93 22.54 -6.73 1.63
CA ASN A 93 22.72 -6.55 0.19
C ASN A 93 24.19 -6.23 -0.18
N THR A 94 25.03 -5.92 0.82
CA THR A 94 26.47 -5.77 0.61
C THR A 94 27.14 -7.14 0.80
N PRO A 95 27.81 -7.69 -0.22
CA PRO A 95 28.47 -8.98 -0.11
C PRO A 95 29.45 -9.02 1.05
N GLY A 96 29.41 -10.08 1.85
CA GLY A 96 30.25 -10.27 3.04
C GLY A 96 29.73 -9.56 4.29
N VAL A 97 28.60 -8.86 4.24
CA VAL A 97 27.93 -8.29 5.41
C VAL A 97 26.84 -9.25 5.89
N ALA A 98 27.11 -9.91 7.01
CA ALA A 98 26.14 -10.79 7.66
C ALA A 98 25.26 -9.99 8.63
N VAL A 99 23.96 -10.27 8.62
CA VAL A 99 23.00 -9.82 9.65
C VAL A 99 22.75 -10.97 10.64
N ASP A 100 22.52 -10.61 11.89
CA ASP A 100 22.23 -11.58 12.95
C ASP A 100 20.72 -11.81 13.07
N GLY A 101 20.27 -13.04 12.86
CA GLY A 101 18.85 -13.41 12.97
C GLY A 101 18.29 -13.20 14.39
N SER A 102 19.13 -13.37 15.44
CA SER A 102 18.69 -13.10 16.81
C SER A 102 18.43 -11.61 17.06
N VAL A 103 19.19 -10.73 16.40
CA VAL A 103 18.96 -9.28 16.44
C VAL A 103 17.65 -8.95 15.72
N LEU A 104 17.40 -9.49 14.52
CA LEU A 104 16.14 -9.28 13.80
C LEU A 104 14.91 -9.72 14.62
N LEU A 105 14.99 -10.89 15.25
CA LEU A 105 13.90 -11.39 16.11
C LEU A 105 13.73 -10.51 17.36
N SER A 106 14.82 -10.02 17.96
CA SER A 106 14.78 -9.08 19.08
C SER A 106 14.15 -7.73 18.66
N MET A 107 14.47 -7.22 17.47
CA MET A 107 13.83 -6.02 16.90
C MET A 107 12.34 -6.24 16.68
N TYR A 108 11.96 -7.35 16.07
CA TYR A 108 10.56 -7.68 15.77
C TYR A 108 9.70 -7.81 17.02
N ALA A 109 10.23 -8.47 18.05
CA ALA A 109 9.58 -8.65 19.35
C ALA A 109 9.76 -7.47 20.31
N ASN A 110 10.63 -6.50 19.97
CA ASN A 110 11.10 -5.46 20.89
C ASN A 110 11.52 -6.05 22.24
N ASP A 111 12.39 -7.03 22.19
CA ASP A 111 12.90 -7.73 23.37
C ASP A 111 14.44 -7.74 23.36
N GLY A 112 15.05 -6.95 24.25
CA GLY A 112 16.49 -6.87 24.41
C GLY A 112 17.23 -6.07 23.32
N TYR A 113 16.55 -5.42 22.39
CA TYR A 113 17.14 -4.50 21.41
C TYR A 113 17.12 -3.05 21.91
N THR A 114 18.15 -2.30 21.58
CA THR A 114 18.24 -0.85 21.86
C THR A 114 18.03 -0.10 20.56
N TRP A 115 16.94 0.62 20.48
CA TRP A 115 16.55 1.43 19.32
C TRP A 115 17.34 2.72 19.23
N ASP A 116 17.54 3.22 18.04
CA ASP A 116 18.09 4.56 17.82
C ASP A 116 17.17 5.64 18.39
N ASP A 117 17.77 6.71 18.92
CA ASP A 117 16.99 7.86 19.39
C ASP A 117 16.31 8.58 18.23
N VAL A 118 15.05 8.92 18.42
CA VAL A 118 14.23 9.67 17.47
C VAL A 118 13.78 10.96 18.13
N GLU A 119 14.00 12.09 17.47
CA GLU A 119 13.59 13.39 18.01
C GLU A 119 12.09 13.41 18.31
N ASN A 120 11.74 13.86 19.52
CA ASN A 120 10.37 13.98 20.03
C ASN A 120 9.58 12.64 20.08
N LEU A 121 10.26 11.51 20.08
CA LEU A 121 9.65 10.19 20.21
C LEU A 121 10.44 9.33 21.19
N GLU A 122 9.82 8.92 22.30
CA GLU A 122 10.44 8.04 23.28
C GLU A 122 10.56 6.62 22.75
N MET A 123 11.75 6.23 22.30
CA MET A 123 12.03 4.87 21.82
C MET A 123 12.58 3.99 22.93
N THR A 124 13.41 4.56 23.81
CA THR A 124 14.01 3.84 24.94
C THR A 124 12.93 3.43 25.95
N GLY A 125 12.85 2.14 26.27
CA GLY A 125 11.85 1.60 27.18
C GLY A 125 10.43 1.49 26.60
N SER A 126 10.25 1.74 25.29
CA SER A 126 8.98 1.49 24.62
C SER A 126 8.54 0.04 24.78
N SER A 127 7.28 -0.17 25.15
CA SER A 127 6.65 -1.49 25.22
C SER A 127 5.99 -1.90 23.87
N LYS A 128 6.11 -1.08 22.83
CA LYS A 128 5.50 -1.36 21.53
C LYS A 128 6.26 -2.44 20.81
N GLN A 129 5.55 -3.25 20.02
CA GLN A 129 6.12 -4.38 19.27
C GLN A 129 5.47 -4.43 17.88
N LEU A 130 6.21 -4.90 16.91
CA LEU A 130 5.67 -5.30 15.61
C LEU A 130 5.01 -6.68 15.72
N ARG A 131 5.69 -7.64 16.37
CA ARG A 131 5.28 -9.04 16.50
C ARG A 131 3.85 -9.19 17.01
N SER A 132 3.52 -8.61 18.14
CA SER A 132 2.19 -8.73 18.76
C SER A 132 1.06 -8.02 17.96
N LYS A 133 1.40 -7.22 16.98
CA LYS A 133 0.46 -6.52 16.09
C LYS A 133 0.33 -7.16 14.71
N THR A 134 1.21 -8.09 14.38
CA THR A 134 1.17 -8.82 13.11
C THR A 134 -0.06 -9.72 13.07
N ALA A 135 -0.98 -9.45 12.16
CA ALA A 135 -2.24 -10.17 11.95
C ALA A 135 -3.01 -10.46 13.27
N GLY A 136 -3.01 -9.49 14.19
CA GLY A 136 -3.68 -9.64 15.49
C GLY A 136 -3.02 -10.63 16.45
N GLY A 137 -1.78 -11.01 16.20
CA GLY A 137 -1.05 -12.01 17.00
C GLY A 137 -1.23 -13.44 16.48
N ASP A 138 -1.56 -13.61 15.20
CA ASP A 138 -1.64 -14.94 14.57
C ASP A 138 -0.24 -15.56 14.48
N GLU A 139 -0.02 -16.62 15.27
CA GLU A 139 1.29 -17.29 15.36
C GLU A 139 1.71 -17.98 14.06
N THR A 140 0.79 -18.31 13.14
CA THR A 140 1.14 -18.87 11.83
C THR A 140 1.79 -17.79 10.96
N ILE A 141 1.20 -16.60 10.93
CA ILE A 141 1.72 -15.46 10.18
C ILE A 141 3.01 -14.92 10.82
N ILE A 142 3.04 -14.84 12.14
CA ILE A 142 4.25 -14.45 12.89
C ILE A 142 5.41 -15.40 12.58
N SER A 143 5.18 -16.72 12.65
CA SER A 143 6.21 -17.72 12.38
C SER A 143 6.72 -17.66 10.92
N MET A 144 5.87 -17.28 9.98
CA MET A 144 6.28 -17.06 8.58
C MET A 144 7.30 -15.91 8.49
N PHE A 145 7.05 -14.77 9.13
CA PHE A 145 8.00 -13.65 9.14
C PHE A 145 9.28 -13.97 9.92
N GLU A 146 9.19 -14.65 11.07
CA GLU A 146 10.34 -15.13 11.82
C GLU A 146 11.20 -16.11 10.98
N GLY A 147 10.56 -16.94 10.15
CA GLY A 147 11.21 -17.79 9.15
C GLY A 147 11.97 -16.97 8.12
N PHE A 148 11.33 -15.97 7.50
CA PHE A 148 12.01 -15.08 6.53
C PHE A 148 13.22 -14.35 7.15
N MET A 149 13.10 -13.88 8.40
CA MET A 149 14.21 -13.23 9.11
C MET A 149 15.40 -14.19 9.35
N THR A 150 15.07 -15.43 9.72
CA THR A 150 16.07 -16.48 9.95
C THR A 150 16.76 -16.87 8.64
N ASP A 151 16.01 -17.02 7.55
CA ASP A 151 16.53 -17.38 6.23
C ASP A 151 17.39 -16.24 5.65
N LEU A 152 16.99 -14.98 5.79
CA LEU A 152 17.77 -13.82 5.40
C LEU A 152 19.11 -13.80 6.13
N ALA A 153 19.11 -14.00 7.45
CA ALA A 153 20.31 -14.03 8.26
C ALA A 153 21.23 -15.18 7.84
N ALA A 154 20.69 -16.38 7.66
CA ALA A 154 21.45 -17.55 7.21
C ALA A 154 22.07 -17.32 5.83
N ALA A 155 21.33 -16.75 4.89
CA ALA A 155 21.79 -16.42 3.55
C ALA A 155 22.93 -15.36 3.59
N SER A 156 22.75 -14.28 4.35
CA SER A 156 23.74 -13.21 4.46
C SER A 156 25.09 -13.72 5.02
N ALA A 157 25.06 -14.68 5.93
CA ALA A 157 26.24 -15.27 6.53
C ALA A 157 27.08 -16.15 5.54
N THR A 158 26.49 -16.52 4.40
CA THR A 158 27.21 -17.30 3.36
C THR A 158 27.86 -16.44 2.29
N THR A 159 27.54 -15.15 2.22
CA THR A 159 28.10 -14.23 1.22
C THR A 159 29.58 -13.93 1.51
N VAL A 160 30.35 -13.71 0.45
CA VAL A 160 31.75 -13.38 0.52
C VAL A 160 31.98 -11.95 0.06
N ALA A 161 32.85 -11.20 0.75
CA ALA A 161 33.14 -9.81 0.41
C ALA A 161 33.55 -9.68 -1.08
N ASP A 162 32.98 -8.68 -1.74
CA ASP A 162 33.21 -8.35 -3.15
C ASP A 162 32.77 -9.45 -4.16
N VAL A 163 31.98 -10.44 -3.71
CA VAL A 163 31.48 -11.53 -4.57
C VAL A 163 29.96 -11.44 -4.73
N THR A 164 29.53 -11.28 -5.97
CA THR A 164 28.10 -11.26 -6.38
C THR A 164 27.82 -12.52 -7.20
N ASP A 165 27.68 -13.66 -6.52
CA ASP A 165 27.53 -15.00 -7.09
C ASP A 165 26.11 -15.56 -6.96
N GLY A 166 25.15 -14.76 -6.48
CA GLY A 166 23.75 -15.12 -6.47
C GLY A 166 23.20 -15.28 -7.90
N GLY A 167 22.20 -16.12 -8.05
CA GLY A 167 21.56 -16.37 -9.33
C GLY A 167 20.64 -17.59 -9.32
N ALA A 168 20.18 -18.03 -10.49
CA ALA A 168 19.30 -19.18 -10.61
C ALA A 168 19.88 -20.43 -9.91
N GLY A 169 19.15 -20.94 -8.93
CA GLY A 169 19.56 -22.07 -8.09
C GLY A 169 20.62 -21.76 -7.04
N THR A 170 21.10 -20.52 -6.92
CA THR A 170 22.18 -20.12 -6.01
C THR A 170 21.77 -18.94 -5.16
N THR A 171 21.68 -19.14 -3.84
CA THR A 171 21.46 -18.05 -2.88
C THR A 171 22.70 -17.17 -2.79
N GLY A 172 22.54 -15.84 -2.89
CA GLY A 172 23.65 -14.91 -2.82
C GLY A 172 23.24 -13.50 -3.23
N VAL A 173 24.20 -12.59 -3.30
CA VAL A 173 23.95 -11.23 -3.79
C VAL A 173 23.95 -11.24 -5.32
N VAL A 174 22.84 -10.78 -5.91
CA VAL A 174 22.66 -10.65 -7.36
C VAL A 174 22.88 -9.18 -7.74
N LEU A 175 23.85 -8.94 -8.62
CA LEU A 175 24.18 -7.61 -9.13
C LEU A 175 23.39 -7.32 -10.39
N SER A 176 22.79 -6.13 -10.47
CA SER A 176 22.14 -5.67 -11.70
C SER A 176 23.14 -5.53 -12.84
N THR A 177 22.75 -6.03 -14.01
CA THR A 177 23.53 -5.93 -15.25
C THR A 177 23.40 -4.58 -15.93
N THR A 178 22.35 -3.83 -15.62
CA THR A 178 22.03 -2.51 -16.20
C THR A 178 22.36 -1.36 -15.28
N ASN A 179 22.44 -1.60 -13.94
CA ASN A 179 22.75 -0.58 -12.96
C ASN A 179 23.66 -1.12 -11.85
N ALA A 180 24.97 -0.94 -12.02
CA ALA A 180 26.00 -1.45 -11.10
C ALA A 180 25.89 -0.95 -9.63
N SER A 181 25.03 0.02 -9.34
CA SER A 181 24.74 0.46 -7.97
C SER A 181 23.61 -0.34 -7.29
N LYS A 182 22.97 -1.26 -8.03
CA LYS A 182 21.84 -2.06 -7.54
C LYS A 182 22.26 -3.52 -7.39
N GLN A 183 22.15 -4.01 -6.18
CA GLN A 183 22.41 -5.40 -5.85
C GLN A 183 21.53 -5.82 -4.68
N TYR A 184 21.11 -7.08 -4.67
CA TYR A 184 20.13 -7.60 -3.73
C TYR A 184 20.47 -9.01 -3.29
N LEU A 185 20.36 -9.27 -1.98
CA LEU A 185 20.48 -10.64 -1.45
C LEU A 185 19.18 -11.40 -1.74
N GLN A 186 19.28 -12.41 -2.60
CA GLN A 186 18.17 -13.23 -3.06
C GLN A 186 18.42 -14.71 -2.75
N ASN A 187 17.34 -15.48 -2.59
CA ASN A 187 17.45 -16.93 -2.56
C ASN A 187 17.70 -17.49 -3.99
N GLY A 188 17.96 -18.79 -4.10
CA GLY A 188 18.19 -19.44 -5.39
C GLY A 188 16.98 -19.44 -6.34
N GLN A 189 15.82 -19.00 -5.86
CA GLN A 189 14.60 -18.81 -6.64
C GLN A 189 14.35 -17.32 -6.99
N GLY A 190 15.26 -16.42 -6.65
CA GLY A 190 15.17 -14.99 -6.96
C GLY A 190 14.34 -14.17 -5.97
N GLN A 191 13.88 -14.73 -4.85
CA GLN A 191 13.09 -13.99 -3.89
C GLN A 191 13.98 -13.21 -2.91
N GLU A 192 13.66 -11.93 -2.68
CA GLU A 192 14.37 -11.05 -1.75
C GLU A 192 13.61 -10.99 -0.42
N TRP A 193 14.15 -11.62 0.61
CA TRP A 193 13.52 -11.65 1.94
C TRP A 193 13.31 -10.26 2.55
N THR A 194 14.18 -9.31 2.29
CA THR A 194 14.03 -7.93 2.79
C THR A 194 12.70 -7.33 2.34
N GLN A 195 12.33 -7.52 1.08
CA GLN A 195 11.05 -7.02 0.55
C GLN A 195 9.86 -7.80 1.11
N LEU A 196 9.97 -9.13 1.18
CA LEU A 196 8.92 -9.97 1.76
C LEU A 196 8.63 -9.60 3.23
N ILE A 197 9.67 -9.25 4.01
CA ILE A 197 9.52 -8.84 5.41
C ILE A 197 8.98 -7.39 5.50
N GLU A 198 9.63 -6.42 4.85
CA GLU A 198 9.25 -5.01 4.94
C GLU A 198 7.82 -4.77 4.46
N LYS A 199 7.51 -5.15 3.20
CA LYS A 199 6.19 -4.93 2.61
C LYS A 199 5.14 -5.87 3.20
N GLY A 200 5.55 -7.11 3.51
CA GLY A 200 4.67 -8.06 4.21
C GLY A 200 4.23 -7.56 5.59
N LEU A 201 5.13 -6.97 6.39
CA LEU A 201 4.78 -6.36 7.68
C LEU A 201 3.99 -5.05 7.52
N MET A 202 4.19 -4.30 6.45
CA MET A 202 3.27 -3.19 6.12
C MET A 202 1.83 -3.71 5.97
N GLY A 203 1.65 -4.87 5.32
CA GLY A 203 0.34 -5.53 5.20
C GLY A 203 -0.13 -6.11 6.53
N ALA A 204 0.58 -7.11 7.02
CA ALA A 204 0.14 -7.92 8.17
C ALA A 204 0.14 -7.14 9.51
N CYS A 205 0.96 -6.09 9.66
CA CYS A 205 0.98 -5.28 10.87
C CYS A 205 0.23 -3.96 10.68
N PHE A 206 0.59 -3.11 9.69
CA PHE A 206 0.01 -1.78 9.62
C PHE A 206 -1.38 -1.79 8.98
N TYR A 207 -1.53 -2.32 7.76
CA TYR A 207 -2.82 -2.35 7.07
C TYR A 207 -3.87 -3.15 7.85
N TYR A 208 -3.48 -4.31 8.39
CA TYR A 208 -4.37 -5.10 9.26
C TYR A 208 -4.87 -4.27 10.45
N ASN A 209 -3.98 -3.55 11.14
CA ASN A 209 -4.40 -2.76 12.30
C ASN A 209 -5.24 -1.54 11.90
N ILE A 210 -4.95 -0.86 10.79
CA ILE A 210 -5.81 0.22 10.28
C ILE A 210 -7.23 -0.32 10.03
N SER A 211 -7.34 -1.23 9.08
CA SER A 211 -8.61 -1.63 8.47
C SER A 211 -9.41 -2.61 9.34
N SER A 212 -8.75 -3.65 9.88
CA SER A 212 -9.40 -4.77 10.55
C SER A 212 -9.44 -4.64 12.07
N VAL A 213 -8.72 -3.69 12.67
CA VAL A 213 -8.71 -3.48 14.11
C VAL A 213 -9.25 -2.11 14.50
N TYR A 214 -8.54 -1.03 14.16
CA TYR A 214 -8.86 0.30 14.69
C TYR A 214 -10.08 0.95 14.05
N LEU A 215 -10.33 0.70 12.77
CA LEU A 215 -11.55 1.14 12.07
C LEU A 215 -12.68 0.10 12.11
N ALA A 216 -12.51 -1.00 12.85
CA ALA A 216 -13.55 -2.02 13.00
C ALA A 216 -14.58 -1.64 14.10
N PRO A 217 -15.81 -2.19 14.05
CA PRO A 217 -16.87 -1.90 15.02
C PRO A 217 -16.42 -2.03 16.47
N GLY A 218 -15.61 -3.03 16.83
CA GLY A 218 -15.10 -3.22 18.20
C GLY A 218 -14.24 -2.05 18.75
N LYS A 219 -13.81 -1.12 17.87
CA LYS A 219 -13.06 0.08 18.19
C LYS A 219 -13.84 1.36 17.91
N MET A 220 -14.78 1.31 16.96
CA MET A 220 -15.58 2.45 16.56
C MET A 220 -16.94 2.54 17.25
N ASP A 221 -17.47 1.43 17.79
CA ASP A 221 -18.72 1.41 18.56
C ASP A 221 -18.43 1.52 20.07
N VAL A 222 -17.69 2.56 20.47
CA VAL A 222 -17.30 2.83 21.85
C VAL A 222 -17.77 4.22 22.27
N ASP A 223 -17.63 4.52 23.57
CA ASP A 223 -18.01 5.82 24.13
C ASP A 223 -17.23 6.97 23.48
N ASN A 224 -17.97 7.97 23.00
CA ASN A 224 -17.46 9.22 22.43
C ASN A 224 -17.80 10.46 23.27
N GLU A 225 -18.42 10.30 24.45
CA GLU A 225 -18.80 11.43 25.30
C GLU A 225 -17.75 11.72 26.38
N ALA A 226 -17.17 10.66 26.96
CA ALA A 226 -16.23 10.81 28.07
C ALA A 226 -14.78 10.97 27.60
N ILE A 227 -14.15 12.06 28.03
CA ILE A 227 -12.70 12.24 27.85
C ILE A 227 -11.95 11.21 28.69
N VAL A 228 -10.95 10.56 28.11
CA VAL A 228 -10.08 9.60 28.77
C VAL A 228 -9.30 10.30 29.89
N GLU A 229 -9.27 9.72 31.09
CA GLU A 229 -8.62 10.32 32.27
C GLU A 229 -7.17 10.74 31.98
N GLY A 230 -6.85 12.00 32.20
CA GLY A 230 -5.53 12.59 31.97
C GLY A 230 -5.19 12.81 30.47
N LYS A 231 -6.18 12.78 29.58
CA LYS A 231 -6.06 13.02 28.15
C LYS A 231 -7.00 14.15 27.70
N PHE A 232 -6.94 14.50 26.42
CA PHE A 232 -7.80 15.52 25.80
C PHE A 232 -8.71 14.94 24.72
N TYR A 233 -8.78 13.60 24.59
CA TYR A 233 -9.52 12.88 23.58
C TYR A 233 -10.47 11.84 24.20
N THR A 234 -11.51 11.46 23.46
CA THR A 234 -12.36 10.32 23.78
C THR A 234 -11.71 9.00 23.35
N THR A 235 -12.25 7.89 23.81
CA THR A 235 -11.76 6.57 23.39
C THR A 235 -11.91 6.34 21.88
N MET A 236 -13.03 6.78 21.29
CA MET A 236 -13.29 6.65 19.83
C MET A 236 -12.30 7.49 19.04
N GLU A 237 -12.12 8.74 19.41
CA GLU A 237 -11.15 9.65 18.78
C GLU A 237 -9.75 9.04 18.76
N HIS A 238 -9.30 8.51 19.91
CA HIS A 238 -7.97 7.89 19.99
C HIS A 238 -7.84 6.64 19.11
N HIS A 239 -8.85 5.79 19.05
CA HIS A 239 -8.81 4.64 18.16
C HIS A 239 -8.70 5.04 16.67
N PHE A 240 -9.41 6.09 16.26
CA PHE A 240 -9.31 6.60 14.91
C PHE A 240 -7.93 7.21 14.63
N ASP A 241 -7.37 7.95 15.60
CA ASP A 241 -6.00 8.47 15.54
C ASP A 241 -4.96 7.34 15.44
N GLU A 242 -5.18 6.21 16.13
CA GLU A 242 -4.30 5.04 16.03
C GLU A 242 -4.33 4.42 14.62
N ALA A 243 -5.49 4.42 13.93
CA ALA A 243 -5.56 4.02 12.53
C ALA A 243 -4.75 4.97 11.64
N TYR A 244 -4.95 6.28 11.79
CA TYR A 244 -4.17 7.28 11.07
C TYR A 244 -2.66 7.13 11.29
N GLY A 245 -2.24 6.91 12.54
CA GLY A 245 -0.84 6.76 12.91
C GLY A 245 -0.14 5.53 12.31
N TYR A 246 -0.87 4.49 11.89
CA TYR A 246 -0.32 3.39 11.10
C TYR A 246 -0.22 3.72 9.61
N PHE A 247 -1.03 4.66 9.10
CA PHE A 247 -0.96 5.12 7.73
C PHE A 247 0.22 6.08 7.52
N THR A 248 0.32 7.12 8.37
CA THR A 248 1.39 8.13 8.28
C THR A 248 1.77 8.67 9.65
N MET A 249 2.99 9.18 9.76
CA MET A 249 3.49 9.86 10.96
C MET A 249 3.26 11.38 10.93
N ALA A 250 2.94 11.94 9.75
CA ALA A 250 2.80 13.38 9.54
C ALA A 250 1.33 13.82 9.65
N THR A 251 1.09 14.91 10.34
CA THR A 251 -0.26 15.48 10.47
C THR A 251 -0.67 16.33 9.27
N ASP A 252 0.28 16.78 8.48
CA ASP A 252 0.10 17.60 7.28
C ASP A 252 0.23 16.77 5.97
N PHE A 253 0.07 15.44 6.04
CA PHE A 253 0.06 14.60 4.84
C PHE A 253 -1.04 15.08 3.84
N PRO A 254 -0.75 15.22 2.53
CA PRO A 254 0.45 14.77 1.81
C PRO A 254 1.53 15.84 1.63
N THR A 255 1.50 16.97 2.35
CA THR A 255 2.54 18.00 2.28
C THR A 255 3.90 17.48 2.75
N THR A 256 3.89 16.72 3.87
CA THR A 256 5.04 15.94 4.35
C THR A 256 4.63 14.49 4.64
N GLY A 257 5.57 13.66 5.10
CA GLY A 257 5.31 12.26 5.45
C GLY A 257 5.13 11.34 4.23
N THR A 258 5.61 11.76 3.05
CA THR A 258 5.46 11.03 1.78
C THR A 258 6.61 10.07 1.49
N ASP A 259 7.48 9.80 2.47
CA ASP A 259 8.73 9.08 2.28
C ASP A 259 8.72 7.65 2.87
N LYS A 260 7.67 7.27 3.63
CA LYS A 260 7.64 5.97 4.33
C LYS A 260 6.32 5.22 4.18
N PHE A 261 6.46 3.90 4.05
CA PHE A 261 5.40 2.92 4.14
C PHE A 261 4.13 3.26 3.31
N TRP A 262 2.93 3.11 3.90
CA TRP A 262 1.68 3.31 3.17
C TRP A 262 1.52 4.72 2.62
N ALA A 263 1.95 5.73 3.37
CA ALA A 263 1.90 7.12 2.91
C ALA A 263 2.78 7.36 1.67
N LYS A 264 3.98 6.74 1.61
CA LYS A 264 4.84 6.78 0.43
C LYS A 264 4.14 6.21 -0.81
N TYR A 265 3.51 5.05 -0.65
CA TYR A 265 2.87 4.37 -1.79
C TYR A 265 1.58 5.06 -2.22
N ALA A 266 0.78 5.57 -1.27
CA ALA A 266 -0.36 6.42 -1.59
C ALA A 266 0.07 7.67 -2.38
N PHE A 267 1.15 8.33 -1.96
CA PHE A 267 1.68 9.50 -2.64
C PHE A 267 2.26 9.18 -4.03
N ALA A 268 2.89 8.02 -4.20
CA ALA A 268 3.38 7.57 -5.50
C ALA A 268 2.26 7.35 -6.54
N LEU A 269 1.04 7.09 -6.08
CA LEU A 269 -0.15 6.92 -6.92
C LEU A 269 -0.98 8.20 -7.08
N GLU A 270 -0.54 9.35 -6.51
CA GLU A 270 -1.32 10.60 -6.54
C GLU A 270 -1.51 11.16 -7.94
N ASP A 271 -0.48 11.12 -8.76
CA ASP A 271 -0.53 11.63 -10.13
C ASP A 271 -1.17 10.62 -11.13
N SER A 272 -1.59 9.45 -10.64
CA SER A 272 -2.35 8.46 -11.40
C SER A 272 -3.85 8.73 -11.32
N PRO A 273 -4.70 8.08 -12.14
CA PRO A 273 -6.15 8.18 -11.99
C PRO A 273 -6.69 7.71 -10.63
N LEU A 274 -5.87 7.09 -9.78
CA LEU A 274 -6.28 6.65 -8.44
C LEU A 274 -6.36 7.81 -7.44
N ASN A 275 -5.50 8.84 -7.53
CA ASN A 275 -5.46 10.02 -6.64
C ASN A 275 -5.45 9.66 -5.15
N SER A 276 -4.72 8.59 -4.78
CA SER A 276 -4.90 7.91 -3.49
C SER A 276 -4.47 8.74 -2.28
N ALA A 277 -3.42 9.59 -2.40
CA ALA A 277 -2.96 10.40 -1.27
C ALA A 277 -3.98 11.45 -0.86
N SER A 278 -4.52 12.19 -1.84
CA SER A 278 -5.54 13.22 -1.60
C SER A 278 -6.81 12.60 -1.00
N LYS A 279 -7.29 11.48 -1.54
CA LYS A 279 -8.48 10.79 -1.04
C LYS A 279 -8.29 10.28 0.39
N LEU A 280 -7.18 9.59 0.68
CA LEU A 280 -6.88 9.09 2.03
C LEU A 280 -6.74 10.24 3.03
N SER A 281 -6.03 11.32 2.67
CA SER A 281 -5.90 12.50 3.51
C SER A 281 -7.25 13.11 3.84
N ALA A 282 -8.11 13.30 2.83
CA ALA A 282 -9.44 13.86 3.01
C ALA A 282 -10.32 12.94 3.89
N ALA A 283 -10.34 11.63 3.61
CA ALA A 283 -11.16 10.68 4.34
C ALA A 283 -10.75 10.56 5.81
N PHE A 284 -9.47 10.51 6.12
CA PHE A 284 -9.01 10.50 7.51
C PHE A 284 -9.38 11.79 8.26
N ARG A 285 -9.19 12.97 7.65
CA ARG A 285 -9.53 14.25 8.28
C ARG A 285 -11.04 14.38 8.49
N LEU A 286 -11.84 14.03 7.48
CA LEU A 286 -13.29 14.13 7.55
C LEU A 286 -13.88 13.11 8.54
N GLY A 287 -13.40 11.87 8.52
CA GLY A 287 -13.84 10.82 9.46
C GLY A 287 -13.55 11.21 10.93
N ARG A 288 -12.36 11.77 11.20
CA ARG A 288 -12.02 12.26 12.54
C ARG A 288 -12.84 13.50 12.95
N ALA A 289 -13.12 14.41 12.01
CA ALA A 289 -14.00 15.55 12.24
C ALA A 289 -15.45 15.12 12.52
N ALA A 290 -15.91 14.07 11.84
CA ALA A 290 -17.23 13.49 12.07
C ALA A 290 -17.39 12.92 13.50
N ILE A 291 -16.32 12.28 14.02
CA ILE A 291 -16.30 11.82 15.42
C ILE A 291 -16.45 13.02 16.39
N VAL A 292 -15.71 14.12 16.16
CA VAL A 292 -15.85 15.34 16.97
C VAL A 292 -17.26 15.93 16.89
N ALA A 293 -17.90 15.85 15.72
CA ALA A 293 -19.25 16.37 15.50
C ALA A 293 -20.37 15.39 15.90
N ASP A 294 -20.02 14.20 16.39
CA ASP A 294 -20.94 13.09 16.70
C ASP A 294 -21.78 12.64 15.48
N ASP A 295 -21.23 12.81 14.27
CA ASP A 295 -21.84 12.35 13.02
C ASP A 295 -21.26 10.98 12.62
N MET A 296 -21.83 9.93 13.22
CA MET A 296 -21.38 8.57 12.99
C MET A 296 -21.66 8.06 11.57
N THR A 297 -22.62 8.68 10.87
CA THR A 297 -22.91 8.32 9.47
C THR A 297 -21.78 8.76 8.55
N VAL A 298 -21.30 9.99 8.67
CA VAL A 298 -20.16 10.49 7.92
C VAL A 298 -18.88 9.72 8.31
N ARG A 299 -18.68 9.47 9.62
CA ARG A 299 -17.54 8.65 10.11
C ARG A 299 -17.49 7.30 9.40
N ASP A 300 -18.60 6.54 9.39
CA ASP A 300 -18.65 5.19 8.85
C ASP A 300 -18.41 5.17 7.36
N GLN A 301 -18.92 6.14 6.64
CA GLN A 301 -18.64 6.28 5.22
C GLN A 301 -17.16 6.55 4.95
N GLN A 302 -16.53 7.46 5.72
CA GLN A 302 -15.11 7.72 5.54
C GLN A 302 -14.25 6.50 5.92
N ILE A 303 -14.69 5.66 6.83
CA ILE A 303 -14.04 4.37 7.14
C ILE A 303 -14.03 3.45 5.90
N GLU A 304 -15.14 3.35 5.18
CA GLU A 304 -15.18 2.53 3.96
C GLU A 304 -14.29 3.13 2.87
N VAL A 305 -14.29 4.45 2.66
CA VAL A 305 -13.36 5.13 1.73
C VAL A 305 -11.90 4.81 2.10
N ILE A 306 -11.53 4.89 3.37
CA ILE A 306 -10.16 4.57 3.82
C ILE A 306 -9.80 3.11 3.50
N ARG A 307 -10.73 2.17 3.71
CA ARG A 307 -10.52 0.74 3.43
C ARG A 307 -10.31 0.47 1.94
N GLU A 308 -11.21 1.00 1.12
CA GLU A 308 -11.16 0.88 -0.34
C GLU A 308 -9.88 1.49 -0.91
N GLU A 309 -9.55 2.72 -0.51
CA GLU A 309 -8.34 3.40 -1.00
C GLU A 309 -7.05 2.71 -0.54
N LEU A 310 -6.98 2.16 0.67
CA LEU A 310 -5.79 1.39 1.11
C LEU A 310 -5.65 0.07 0.34
N GLU A 311 -6.75 -0.59 0.00
CA GLU A 311 -6.72 -1.76 -0.88
C GLU A 311 -6.24 -1.38 -2.29
N LEU A 312 -6.72 -0.26 -2.84
CA LEU A 312 -6.26 0.28 -4.11
C LEU A 312 -4.78 0.67 -4.09
N VAL A 313 -4.28 1.24 -2.97
CA VAL A 313 -2.86 1.53 -2.81
C VAL A 313 -2.03 0.25 -2.82
N ALA A 314 -2.47 -0.79 -2.10
CA ALA A 314 -1.76 -2.07 -2.08
C ALA A 314 -1.74 -2.73 -3.47
N GLY A 315 -2.88 -2.82 -4.14
CA GLY A 315 -2.98 -3.43 -5.45
C GLY A 315 -2.35 -2.59 -6.56
N GLY A 316 -2.56 -1.27 -6.57
CA GLY A 316 -1.93 -0.36 -7.52
C GLY A 316 -0.40 -0.39 -7.43
N THR A 317 0.13 -0.48 -6.21
CA THR A 317 1.58 -0.64 -6.00
C THR A 317 2.08 -2.02 -6.47
N ALA A 318 1.31 -3.09 -6.24
CA ALA A 318 1.63 -4.41 -6.79
C ALA A 318 1.70 -4.37 -8.33
N ILE A 319 0.73 -3.72 -8.97
CA ILE A 319 0.68 -3.51 -10.43
C ILE A 319 1.91 -2.73 -10.91
N HIS A 320 2.26 -1.63 -10.25
CA HIS A 320 3.45 -0.84 -10.55
C HIS A 320 4.73 -1.71 -10.57
N TYR A 321 4.95 -2.53 -9.55
CA TYR A 321 6.10 -3.41 -9.49
C TYR A 321 6.04 -4.57 -10.51
N LEU A 322 4.85 -5.07 -10.86
CA LEU A 322 4.72 -6.04 -11.94
C LEU A 322 5.06 -5.42 -13.31
N ASN A 323 4.68 -4.17 -13.56
CA ASN A 323 5.11 -3.42 -14.74
C ASN A 323 6.62 -3.21 -14.76
N GLY A 324 7.21 -2.78 -13.65
CA GLY A 324 8.66 -2.65 -13.53
C GLY A 324 9.40 -3.97 -13.80
N ALA A 325 8.89 -5.09 -13.29
CA ALA A 325 9.46 -6.41 -13.55
C ALA A 325 9.39 -6.81 -15.03
N ILE A 326 8.36 -6.38 -15.77
CA ILE A 326 8.27 -6.55 -17.23
C ILE A 326 9.32 -5.68 -17.93
N GLU A 327 9.44 -4.41 -17.52
CA GLU A 327 10.43 -3.47 -18.08
C GLU A 327 11.86 -3.95 -17.87
N ASN A 328 12.16 -4.48 -16.67
CA ASN A 328 13.47 -4.98 -16.27
C ASN A 328 13.63 -6.49 -16.52
N PHE A 329 12.83 -7.10 -17.42
CA PHE A 329 12.78 -8.56 -17.58
C PHE A 329 14.13 -9.21 -17.89
N GLY A 330 15.03 -8.52 -18.57
CA GLY A 330 16.37 -8.98 -18.91
C GLY A 330 17.43 -8.81 -17.81
N ASP A 331 17.08 -8.19 -16.68
CA ASP A 331 17.97 -7.96 -15.54
C ASP A 331 17.47 -8.72 -14.32
N ASP A 332 18.07 -9.85 -14.02
CA ASP A 332 17.61 -10.74 -12.95
C ASP A 332 17.56 -10.05 -11.57
N ALA A 333 18.50 -9.15 -11.27
CA ALA A 333 18.53 -8.46 -10.00
C ALA A 333 17.32 -7.52 -9.84
N LEU A 334 17.05 -6.68 -10.84
CA LEU A 334 15.96 -5.70 -10.82
C LEU A 334 14.60 -6.40 -10.93
N ARG A 335 14.43 -7.30 -11.91
CA ARG A 335 13.19 -8.05 -12.09
C ARG A 335 12.78 -8.78 -10.80
N ASN A 336 13.71 -9.52 -10.20
CA ASN A 336 13.42 -10.32 -9.03
C ASN A 336 13.17 -9.47 -7.77
N HIS A 337 13.84 -8.30 -7.67
CA HIS A 337 13.56 -7.31 -6.63
C HIS A 337 12.12 -6.82 -6.74
N GLU A 338 11.69 -6.38 -7.91
CA GLU A 338 10.34 -5.88 -8.17
C GLU A 338 9.28 -6.97 -8.00
N LEU A 339 9.54 -8.20 -8.44
CA LEU A 339 8.66 -9.34 -8.18
C LEU A 339 8.53 -9.67 -6.69
N SER A 340 9.58 -9.48 -5.91
CA SER A 340 9.54 -9.68 -4.45
C SER A 340 8.68 -8.60 -3.77
N GLU A 341 8.76 -7.35 -4.22
CA GLU A 341 7.89 -6.27 -3.76
C GLU A 341 6.44 -6.53 -4.18
N ALA A 342 6.17 -6.86 -5.45
CA ALA A 342 4.83 -7.19 -5.95
C ALA A 342 4.21 -8.35 -5.17
N LYS A 343 4.97 -9.44 -4.97
CA LYS A 343 4.53 -10.60 -4.17
C LYS A 343 4.10 -10.18 -2.76
N ALA A 344 4.88 -9.35 -2.09
CA ALA A 344 4.58 -8.90 -0.74
C ALA A 344 3.33 -8.00 -0.67
N PHE A 345 3.10 -7.13 -1.68
CA PHE A 345 1.87 -6.33 -1.75
C PHE A 345 0.64 -7.17 -2.09
N ILE A 346 0.75 -8.17 -2.98
CA ILE A 346 -0.35 -9.11 -3.24
C ILE A 346 -0.69 -9.90 -1.96
N MET A 347 0.33 -10.36 -1.21
CA MET A 347 0.14 -10.99 0.10
C MET A 347 -0.49 -10.07 1.13
N ALA A 348 -0.36 -8.74 0.99
CA ALA A 348 -0.93 -7.76 1.90
C ALA A 348 -2.44 -7.56 1.71
N LEU A 349 -2.98 -7.76 0.49
CA LEU A 349 -4.39 -7.50 0.16
C LEU A 349 -5.39 -8.15 1.11
N PRO A 350 -5.26 -9.43 1.51
CA PRO A 350 -6.23 -10.08 2.40
C PRO A 350 -6.24 -9.56 3.85
N TYR A 351 -5.33 -8.70 4.25
CA TYR A 351 -5.29 -8.21 5.64
C TYR A 351 -6.26 -7.06 5.93
N GLY A 352 -6.84 -6.46 4.90
CA GLY A 352 -7.90 -5.48 5.07
C GLY A 352 -9.24 -6.09 5.49
N ALA A 353 -10.13 -5.28 6.05
CA ALA A 353 -11.52 -5.67 6.25
C ALA A 353 -12.32 -5.41 4.98
N ASN A 354 -13.23 -6.30 4.63
CA ASN A 354 -14.12 -6.21 3.46
C ASN A 354 -13.37 -6.13 2.11
N THR A 355 -12.17 -6.74 2.03
CA THR A 355 -11.35 -6.68 0.83
C THR A 355 -11.97 -7.42 -0.35
N SER A 356 -11.71 -6.90 -1.56
CA SER A 356 -12.06 -7.53 -2.84
C SER A 356 -11.19 -8.75 -3.13
N VAL A 357 -9.97 -8.78 -2.56
CA VAL A 357 -9.00 -9.87 -2.72
C VAL A 357 -8.85 -10.61 -1.40
N ASP A 358 -9.52 -11.74 -1.26
CA ASP A 358 -9.35 -12.67 -0.13
C ASP A 358 -8.06 -13.52 -0.24
N ILE A 359 -7.79 -14.32 0.78
CA ILE A 359 -6.60 -15.21 0.81
C ILE A 359 -6.59 -16.17 -0.40
N SER A 360 -7.75 -16.68 -0.83
CA SER A 360 -7.83 -17.61 -1.96
C SER A 360 -7.49 -16.90 -3.28
N ALA A 361 -8.03 -15.71 -3.49
CA ALA A 361 -7.75 -14.88 -4.67
C ALA A 361 -6.26 -14.44 -4.69
N SER A 362 -5.73 -13.96 -3.56
CA SER A 362 -4.30 -13.63 -3.43
C SER A 362 -3.40 -14.82 -3.78
N ASN A 363 -3.69 -16.02 -3.23
CA ASN A 363 -2.92 -17.22 -3.53
C ASN A 363 -3.03 -17.65 -5.01
N ALA A 364 -4.19 -17.46 -5.65
CA ALA A 364 -4.35 -17.73 -7.07
C ALA A 364 -3.47 -16.83 -7.93
N ILE A 365 -3.47 -15.52 -7.65
CA ILE A 365 -2.61 -14.53 -8.34
C ILE A 365 -1.12 -14.87 -8.14
N LEU A 366 -0.71 -15.20 -6.91
CA LEU A 366 0.66 -15.58 -6.61
C LEU A 366 1.07 -16.90 -7.29
N SER A 367 0.12 -17.81 -7.52
CA SER A 367 0.36 -19.05 -8.27
C SER A 367 0.74 -18.80 -9.74
N ASP A 368 0.24 -17.71 -10.36
CA ASP A 368 0.59 -17.31 -11.71
C ASP A 368 2.05 -16.85 -11.81
N LEU A 369 2.55 -16.17 -10.77
CA LEU A 369 3.96 -15.82 -10.66
C LEU A 369 4.85 -17.02 -10.35
N GLY A 370 4.33 -18.00 -9.63
CA GLY A 370 5.11 -19.13 -9.12
C GLY A 370 6.11 -18.72 -8.03
N ASP A 371 6.86 -19.71 -7.52
CA ASP A 371 7.84 -19.49 -6.46
C ASP A 371 9.26 -19.24 -6.98
N ASP A 372 9.53 -19.52 -8.25
CA ASP A 372 10.85 -19.38 -8.87
C ASP A 372 10.82 -18.25 -9.93
N PHE A 373 11.33 -17.08 -9.54
CA PHE A 373 11.35 -15.87 -10.36
C PHE A 373 12.32 -15.96 -11.55
N TYR A 374 13.23 -16.93 -11.57
CA TYR A 374 14.04 -17.20 -12.76
C TYR A 374 13.27 -17.94 -13.85
N ASN A 375 12.14 -18.53 -13.52
CA ASN A 375 11.28 -19.28 -14.44
C ASN A 375 10.02 -18.51 -14.88
N VAL A 376 9.82 -17.27 -14.38
CA VAL A 376 8.67 -16.45 -14.81
C VAL A 376 8.79 -16.05 -16.27
N THR A 377 7.66 -15.75 -16.88
CA THR A 377 7.58 -15.19 -18.23
C THR A 377 6.91 -13.80 -18.18
N THR A 378 7.15 -12.98 -19.17
CA THR A 378 6.40 -11.70 -19.27
C THR A 378 4.89 -11.96 -19.32
N GLY A 379 4.45 -13.08 -19.91
CA GLY A 379 3.04 -13.49 -19.92
C GLY A 379 2.51 -13.74 -18.51
N SER A 380 3.21 -14.56 -17.67
CA SER A 380 2.75 -14.86 -16.30
C SER A 380 2.74 -13.61 -15.40
N ILE A 381 3.69 -12.68 -15.60
CA ILE A 381 3.70 -11.38 -14.88
C ILE A 381 2.52 -10.52 -15.34
N THR A 382 2.23 -10.46 -16.63
CA THR A 382 1.06 -9.75 -17.17
C THR A 382 -0.25 -10.35 -16.65
N ASP A 383 -0.38 -11.67 -16.63
CA ASP A 383 -1.57 -12.36 -16.13
C ASP A 383 -1.81 -12.03 -14.63
N ALA A 384 -0.75 -12.02 -13.81
CA ALA A 384 -0.84 -11.63 -12.41
C ALA A 384 -1.24 -10.15 -12.25
N ARG A 385 -0.66 -9.23 -13.04
CA ARG A 385 -1.03 -7.81 -13.08
C ARG A 385 -2.51 -7.62 -13.38
N ASP A 386 -2.96 -8.25 -14.46
CA ASP A 386 -4.34 -8.12 -14.95
C ASP A 386 -5.34 -8.75 -13.98
N ALA A 387 -4.94 -9.82 -13.26
CA ALA A 387 -5.76 -10.42 -12.22
C ALA A 387 -5.92 -9.48 -11.00
N VAL A 388 -4.84 -8.81 -10.55
CA VAL A 388 -4.94 -7.78 -9.49
C VAL A 388 -5.84 -6.64 -9.95
N ALA A 389 -5.62 -6.11 -11.17
CA ALA A 389 -6.41 -5.01 -11.71
C ALA A 389 -7.90 -5.37 -11.81
N ALA A 390 -8.23 -6.55 -12.32
CA ALA A 390 -9.61 -7.02 -12.46
C ALA A 390 -10.30 -7.17 -11.09
N ALA A 391 -9.59 -7.71 -10.09
CA ALA A 391 -10.14 -7.88 -8.74
C ALA A 391 -10.48 -6.54 -8.07
N LEU A 392 -9.72 -5.50 -8.36
CA LEU A 392 -9.88 -4.16 -7.77
C LEU A 392 -10.67 -3.19 -8.65
N GLY A 393 -11.19 -3.63 -9.80
CA GLY A 393 -11.91 -2.77 -10.73
C GLY A 393 -11.03 -1.71 -11.43
N ILE A 394 -9.72 -1.88 -11.41
CA ILE A 394 -8.77 -1.02 -12.12
C ILE A 394 -8.83 -1.35 -13.62
N SER A 395 -9.06 -0.36 -14.48
CA SER A 395 -9.10 -0.59 -15.92
C SER A 395 -7.73 -1.01 -16.47
N ALA A 396 -7.72 -1.79 -17.55
CA ALA A 396 -6.47 -2.25 -18.17
C ALA A 396 -5.55 -1.09 -18.55
N SER A 397 -6.11 0.02 -19.06
CA SER A 397 -5.31 1.20 -19.45
C SER A 397 -4.67 1.91 -18.25
N VAL A 398 -5.34 1.91 -17.09
CA VAL A 398 -4.76 2.43 -15.84
C VAL A 398 -3.68 1.48 -15.34
N ALA A 399 -3.96 0.17 -15.32
CA ALA A 399 -3.00 -0.84 -14.88
C ALA A 399 -1.71 -0.85 -15.71
N GLU A 400 -1.79 -0.64 -17.03
CA GLU A 400 -0.63 -0.52 -17.90
C GLU A 400 0.19 0.76 -17.68
N GLY A 401 -0.41 1.78 -17.09
CA GLY A 401 0.23 3.08 -16.84
C GLY A 401 0.74 3.28 -15.41
N LEU A 402 0.45 2.36 -14.49
CA LEU A 402 1.00 2.35 -13.13
C LEU A 402 2.40 1.71 -13.12
#